data_ac5f10e8af24c7102b133fb5d246080e
#
_entry.id   ac5f10e8af24c7102b133fb5d246080e
#
_cell.length_a   1.000
_cell.length_b   1.000
_cell.length_c   1.000
_cell.angle_alpha   90.00
_cell.angle_beta   90.00
_cell.angle_gamma   90.00
#
_symmetry.space_group_name_H-M   'P 1'
#
loop_
_entity.id
_entity.type
_entity.pdbx_description
1 polymer ?
#
loop_
_entity_poly.entity_id
_entity_poly.type
_entity_poly.pdbx_seq_one_letter_code
_entity_poly.pdbx_strand_id
1 'polypeptide(L)'
;MATSKTATDSAVPLEAGAVEALASTFRGELIRPGDRTYDEHRRVWNGSIDRYPALIPRCEGVEDVIAAVRFARIHGLLVAVRGGGHSFPGYSVCDGGMVIDLRRMKGIRVDPETRTVRVQAGVLLGELDRETQAFGFAVPAGFVSHTGVAGLTLGGGIGFTMRKFGLTIDNLLSVDLITAQGELLKASERENADLFWAEV
;
A
#
# COMPACT_ATOMS: atom_id res chain seq x y z
N MET A 1 29.61 -20.27 6.64
CA MET A 1 28.49 -21.06 6.08
C MET A 1 27.20 -20.44 6.56
N ALA A 2 26.51 -19.69 5.71
CA ALA A 2 25.21 -19.13 6.03
C ALA A 2 24.16 -20.22 5.79
N THR A 3 23.50 -20.67 6.86
CA THR A 3 22.38 -21.60 6.78
C THR A 3 21.23 -20.87 6.07
N SER A 4 20.90 -21.32 4.87
CA SER A 4 19.68 -20.94 4.14
C SER A 4 18.48 -21.26 5.05
N LYS A 5 17.83 -20.24 5.60
CA LYS A 5 16.50 -20.37 6.20
C LYS A 5 15.55 -20.72 5.06
N THR A 6 15.10 -21.94 5.02
CA THR A 6 14.01 -22.36 4.14
C THR A 6 12.69 -21.74 4.61
N ALA A 7 11.87 -21.30 3.67
CA ALA A 7 10.58 -20.61 3.87
C ALA A 7 9.53 -21.35 4.72
N THR A 8 9.86 -22.51 5.27
CA THR A 8 8.91 -23.44 5.91
C THR A 8 8.75 -23.27 7.41
N ASP A 9 9.54 -22.41 8.08
CA ASP A 9 9.61 -22.45 9.56
C ASP A 9 8.69 -21.43 10.28
N SER A 10 7.91 -20.61 9.56
CA SER A 10 7.01 -19.62 10.19
C SER A 10 5.68 -19.39 9.43
N ALA A 11 5.38 -20.16 8.41
CA ALA A 11 4.14 -19.98 7.66
C ALA A 11 2.99 -20.64 8.43
N VAL A 12 1.98 -19.86 8.84
CA VAL A 12 0.66 -20.41 9.22
C VAL A 12 0.12 -21.14 8.00
N PRO A 13 -0.10 -22.47 8.05
CA PRO A 13 -0.62 -23.18 6.88
C PRO A 13 -2.03 -22.66 6.58
N LEU A 14 -2.16 -21.94 5.46
CA LEU A 14 -3.46 -21.52 4.96
C LEU A 14 -4.15 -22.73 4.34
N GLU A 15 -5.33 -23.06 4.83
CA GLU A 15 -6.17 -24.10 4.22
C GLU A 15 -6.50 -23.70 2.78
N ALA A 16 -6.30 -24.61 1.85
CA ALA A 16 -6.55 -24.37 0.41
C ALA A 16 -7.99 -23.87 0.18
N GLY A 17 -8.98 -24.46 0.84
CA GLY A 17 -10.37 -24.05 0.73
C GLY A 17 -10.66 -22.62 1.20
N ALA A 18 -9.94 -22.12 2.21
CA ALA A 18 -10.09 -20.75 2.67
C ALA A 18 -9.59 -19.73 1.63
N VAL A 19 -8.43 -20.01 1.00
CA VAL A 19 -7.90 -19.13 -0.06
C VAL A 19 -8.76 -19.17 -1.32
N GLU A 20 -9.35 -20.32 -1.65
CA GLU A 20 -10.29 -20.46 -2.76
C GLU A 20 -11.61 -19.71 -2.50
N ALA A 21 -12.09 -19.72 -1.25
CA ALA A 21 -13.24 -18.91 -0.85
C ALA A 21 -12.96 -17.41 -1.00
N LEU A 22 -11.77 -16.95 -0.59
CA LEU A 22 -11.37 -15.57 -0.83
C LEU A 22 -11.30 -15.27 -2.34
N ALA A 23 -10.69 -16.14 -3.14
CA ALA A 23 -10.55 -15.98 -4.59
C ALA A 23 -11.89 -15.81 -5.30
N SER A 24 -12.96 -16.47 -4.82
CA SER A 24 -14.29 -16.42 -5.46
C SER A 24 -14.94 -15.03 -5.40
N THR A 25 -14.53 -14.17 -4.48
CA THR A 25 -15.07 -12.81 -4.28
C THR A 25 -14.06 -11.70 -4.58
N PHE A 26 -12.81 -12.08 -4.81
CA PHE A 26 -11.70 -11.16 -5.03
C PHE A 26 -11.59 -10.81 -6.51
N ARG A 27 -11.59 -9.52 -6.83
CA ARG A 27 -11.50 -9.03 -8.23
C ARG A 27 -10.07 -9.06 -8.76
N GLY A 28 -9.11 -8.81 -7.87
CA GLY A 28 -7.71 -8.82 -8.18
C GLY A 28 -7.13 -10.23 -8.27
N GLU A 29 -5.85 -10.37 -8.05
CA GLU A 29 -5.09 -11.60 -8.18
C GLU A 29 -4.54 -12.04 -6.82
N LEU A 30 -4.62 -13.31 -6.49
CA LEU A 30 -4.02 -13.89 -5.29
C LEU A 30 -2.75 -14.66 -5.69
N ILE A 31 -1.60 -14.17 -5.27
CA ILE A 31 -0.30 -14.80 -5.55
C ILE A 31 0.14 -15.63 -4.34
N ARG A 32 0.57 -16.86 -4.57
CA ARG A 32 0.99 -17.84 -3.55
C ARG A 32 2.44 -18.31 -3.81
N PRO A 33 3.14 -18.81 -2.79
CA PRO A 33 4.36 -19.58 -2.99
C PRO A 33 4.14 -20.71 -4.00
N GLY A 34 5.03 -20.82 -4.99
CA GLY A 34 4.91 -21.78 -6.09
C GLY A 34 4.30 -21.21 -7.37
N ASP A 35 3.63 -20.08 -7.34
CA ASP A 35 3.17 -19.40 -8.56
C ASP A 35 4.38 -18.85 -9.33
N ARG A 36 4.30 -18.90 -10.66
CA ARG A 36 5.40 -18.49 -11.55
C ARG A 36 5.87 -17.04 -11.31
N THR A 37 4.96 -16.17 -10.89
CA THR A 37 5.23 -14.75 -10.65
C THR A 37 5.50 -14.41 -9.18
N TYR A 38 5.50 -15.41 -8.30
CA TYR A 38 5.63 -15.19 -6.84
C TYR A 38 6.91 -14.41 -6.48
N ASP A 39 8.07 -14.83 -7.01
CA ASP A 39 9.34 -14.18 -6.72
C ASP A 39 9.42 -12.73 -7.21
N GLU A 40 8.74 -12.41 -8.31
CA GLU A 40 8.61 -11.04 -8.80
C GLU A 40 7.74 -10.21 -7.83
N HIS A 41 6.62 -10.78 -7.38
CA HIS A 41 5.65 -10.07 -6.57
C HIS A 41 6.05 -9.91 -5.11
N ARG A 42 6.85 -10.79 -4.53
CA ARG A 42 7.33 -10.64 -3.14
C ARG A 42 8.47 -9.63 -2.99
N ARG A 43 9.20 -9.33 -4.05
CA ARG A 43 10.32 -8.39 -4.01
C ARG A 43 9.87 -6.96 -3.73
N VAL A 44 10.71 -6.25 -2.98
CA VAL A 44 10.58 -4.83 -2.66
C VAL A 44 11.79 -4.07 -3.20
N TRP A 45 11.72 -2.72 -3.22
CA TRP A 45 12.80 -1.89 -3.76
C TRP A 45 14.15 -2.12 -3.08
N ASN A 46 14.17 -2.29 -1.75
CA ASN A 46 15.40 -2.61 -1.04
C ASN A 46 15.77 -4.09 -1.25
N GLY A 47 16.70 -4.36 -2.13
CA GLY A 47 17.15 -5.72 -2.48
C GLY A 47 17.82 -6.50 -1.36
N SER A 48 18.15 -5.86 -0.20
CA SER A 48 18.62 -6.56 0.98
C SER A 48 17.51 -7.21 1.80
N ILE A 49 16.25 -6.88 1.51
CA ILE A 49 15.07 -7.45 2.14
C ILE A 49 14.60 -8.65 1.32
N ASP A 50 14.76 -9.85 1.88
CA ASP A 50 14.34 -11.10 1.26
C ASP A 50 13.38 -11.83 2.20
N ARG A 51 12.07 -11.67 1.99
CA ARG A 51 10.99 -12.24 2.80
C ARG A 51 10.00 -13.02 1.95
N TYR A 52 9.33 -13.97 2.60
CA TYR A 52 8.50 -14.98 1.95
C TYR A 52 7.07 -14.96 2.53
N PRO A 53 6.17 -14.09 2.03
CA PRO A 53 4.77 -14.06 2.44
C PRO A 53 4.03 -15.34 2.03
N ALA A 54 3.06 -15.77 2.86
CA ALA A 54 2.19 -16.90 2.55
C ALA A 54 1.15 -16.56 1.47
N LEU A 55 0.76 -15.28 1.36
CA LEU A 55 -0.22 -14.81 0.38
C LEU A 55 0.03 -13.35 0.02
N ILE A 56 -0.13 -13.01 -1.26
CA ILE A 56 -0.04 -11.64 -1.77
C ILE A 56 -1.32 -11.33 -2.56
N PRO A 57 -2.40 -10.84 -1.89
CA PRO A 57 -3.56 -10.30 -2.58
C PRO A 57 -3.20 -8.98 -3.28
N ARG A 58 -3.31 -8.94 -4.61
CA ARG A 58 -3.10 -7.77 -5.46
C ARG A 58 -4.43 -7.07 -5.68
N CYS A 59 -4.74 -6.10 -4.83
CA CYS A 59 -6.03 -5.43 -4.80
C CYS A 59 -6.23 -4.48 -5.99
N GLU A 60 -7.43 -4.52 -6.59
CA GLU A 60 -7.86 -3.60 -7.65
C GLU A 60 -8.84 -2.53 -7.15
N GLY A 61 -9.38 -2.70 -5.95
CA GLY A 61 -10.32 -1.76 -5.36
C GLY A 61 -10.49 -1.92 -3.86
N VAL A 62 -11.33 -1.06 -3.28
CA VAL A 62 -11.61 -1.00 -1.84
C VAL A 62 -12.15 -2.32 -1.30
N GLU A 63 -13.06 -2.97 -2.04
CA GLU A 63 -13.65 -4.25 -1.63
C GLU A 63 -12.60 -5.36 -1.51
N ASP A 64 -11.61 -5.41 -2.40
CA ASP A 64 -10.50 -6.36 -2.31
C ASP A 64 -9.67 -6.13 -1.04
N VAL A 65 -9.41 -4.87 -0.69
CA VAL A 65 -8.67 -4.52 0.53
C VAL A 65 -9.46 -4.93 1.76
N ILE A 66 -10.77 -4.66 1.81
CA ILE A 66 -11.66 -5.08 2.91
C ILE A 66 -11.64 -6.61 3.04
N ALA A 67 -11.79 -7.33 1.93
CA ALA A 67 -11.77 -8.79 1.92
C ALA A 67 -10.42 -9.34 2.43
N ALA A 68 -9.29 -8.77 1.99
CA ALA A 68 -7.95 -9.17 2.41
C ALA A 68 -7.73 -8.90 3.91
N VAL A 69 -8.13 -7.72 4.43
CA VAL A 69 -8.01 -7.39 5.85
C VAL A 69 -8.84 -8.35 6.72
N ARG A 70 -10.10 -8.59 6.34
CA ARG A 70 -10.99 -9.52 7.05
C ARG A 70 -10.45 -10.95 7.04
N PHE A 71 -9.96 -11.39 5.90
CA PHE A 71 -9.33 -12.71 5.76
C PHE A 71 -8.11 -12.83 6.68
N ALA A 72 -7.20 -11.84 6.65
CA ALA A 72 -6.01 -11.85 7.51
C ALA A 72 -6.38 -11.90 8.99
N ARG A 73 -7.39 -11.13 9.40
CA ARG A 73 -7.90 -11.11 10.80
C ARG A 73 -8.48 -12.46 11.22
N ILE A 74 -9.31 -13.09 10.37
CA ILE A 74 -9.94 -14.38 10.66
C ILE A 74 -8.88 -15.48 10.85
N HIS A 75 -7.84 -15.44 10.02
CA HIS A 75 -6.78 -16.46 10.02
C HIS A 75 -5.55 -16.07 10.87
N GLY A 76 -5.60 -14.96 11.63
CA GLY A 76 -4.52 -14.53 12.51
C GLY A 76 -3.20 -14.24 11.79
N LEU A 77 -3.24 -13.76 10.54
CA LEU A 77 -2.06 -13.51 9.73
C LEU A 77 -1.39 -12.19 10.08
N LEU A 78 -0.06 -12.19 10.10
CA LEU A 78 0.70 -10.96 10.06
C LEU A 78 0.43 -10.25 8.72
N VAL A 79 0.15 -8.95 8.77
CA VAL A 79 -0.14 -8.14 7.58
C VAL A 79 0.96 -7.14 7.32
N ALA A 80 1.41 -7.07 6.08
CA ALA A 80 2.18 -5.97 5.53
C ALA A 80 1.37 -5.29 4.41
N VAL A 81 1.35 -3.96 4.36
CA VAL A 81 0.68 -3.21 3.30
C VAL A 81 1.72 -2.63 2.36
N ARG A 82 1.48 -2.75 1.05
CA ARG A 82 2.41 -2.28 0.03
C ARG A 82 1.75 -1.35 -0.99
N GLY A 83 2.17 -0.06 -0.97
CA GLY A 83 1.98 0.88 -2.06
C GLY A 83 3.12 0.79 -3.08
N GLY A 84 4.10 1.69 -3.04
CA GLY A 84 5.28 1.65 -3.93
C GLY A 84 6.37 0.64 -3.57
N GLY A 85 6.32 0.03 -2.39
CA GLY A 85 7.33 -0.95 -1.94
C GLY A 85 8.69 -0.35 -1.56
N HIS A 86 8.76 0.93 -1.23
CA HIS A 86 9.97 1.68 -0.90
C HIS A 86 10.33 1.71 0.59
N SER A 87 9.63 0.98 1.46
CA SER A 87 9.97 0.90 2.88
C SER A 87 11.43 0.43 3.06
N PHE A 88 12.30 1.32 3.51
CA PHE A 88 13.71 1.01 3.69
C PHE A 88 13.93 -0.15 4.68
N PRO A 89 13.24 -0.19 5.85
CA PRO A 89 13.35 -1.31 6.80
C PRO A 89 12.55 -2.56 6.37
N GLY A 90 11.86 -2.55 5.22
CA GLY A 90 11.17 -3.71 4.68
C GLY A 90 9.78 -3.98 5.28
N TYR A 91 9.09 -2.98 5.82
CA TYR A 91 7.73 -3.14 6.38
C TYR A 91 6.64 -3.40 5.34
N SER A 92 6.94 -3.21 4.06
CA SER A 92 6.02 -3.51 2.96
C SER A 92 6.01 -4.97 2.51
N VAL A 93 6.68 -5.84 3.24
CA VAL A 93 6.70 -7.31 3.04
C VAL A 93 6.95 -8.01 4.37
N CYS A 94 6.40 -9.21 4.55
CA CYS A 94 6.56 -10.02 5.77
C CYS A 94 6.86 -11.48 5.43
N ASP A 95 7.37 -12.24 6.40
CA ASP A 95 7.53 -13.68 6.31
C ASP A 95 6.27 -14.39 6.83
N GLY A 96 5.82 -15.42 6.14
CA GLY A 96 4.73 -16.31 6.56
C GLY A 96 3.35 -15.66 6.68
N GLY A 97 3.24 -14.33 6.49
CA GLY A 97 2.02 -13.56 6.58
C GLY A 97 1.42 -13.17 5.22
N MET A 98 0.64 -12.11 5.20
CA MET A 98 -0.03 -11.60 4.01
C MET A 98 0.51 -10.22 3.61
N VAL A 99 0.78 -10.01 2.32
CA VAL A 99 1.11 -8.70 1.75
C VAL A 99 -0.10 -8.17 0.99
N ILE A 100 -0.82 -7.20 1.54
CA ILE A 100 -1.88 -6.49 0.82
C ILE A 100 -1.23 -5.54 -0.17
N ASP A 101 -1.25 -5.94 -1.45
CA ASP A 101 -0.56 -5.23 -2.53
C ASP A 101 -1.52 -4.26 -3.23
N LEU A 102 -1.32 -2.97 -3.01
CA LEU A 102 -2.16 -1.90 -3.55
C LEU A 102 -1.66 -1.36 -4.89
N ARG A 103 -0.57 -1.89 -5.45
CA ARG A 103 0.09 -1.35 -6.66
C ARG A 103 -0.80 -1.28 -7.91
N ARG A 104 -1.93 -2.01 -7.94
CA ARG A 104 -2.93 -1.93 -9.01
C ARG A 104 -3.97 -0.82 -8.80
N MET A 105 -4.05 -0.24 -7.61
CA MET A 105 -4.95 0.86 -7.31
C MET A 105 -4.33 2.19 -7.77
N LYS A 106 -4.57 2.57 -9.03
CA LYS A 106 -3.88 3.65 -9.75
C LYS A 106 -4.77 4.87 -10.06
N GLY A 107 -5.95 4.97 -9.47
CA GLY A 107 -6.84 6.09 -9.71
C GLY A 107 -6.24 7.42 -9.27
N ILE A 108 -6.27 8.41 -10.17
CA ILE A 108 -5.87 9.81 -9.93
C ILE A 108 -6.99 10.68 -10.47
N ARG A 109 -7.45 11.64 -9.67
CA ARG A 109 -8.44 12.65 -10.08
C ARG A 109 -8.00 14.03 -9.62
N VAL A 110 -7.66 14.88 -10.57
CA VAL A 110 -7.34 16.30 -10.33
C VAL A 110 -8.61 17.11 -10.38
N ASP A 111 -8.80 17.99 -9.41
CA ASP A 111 -9.83 19.03 -9.41
C ASP A 111 -9.13 20.39 -9.54
N PRO A 112 -9.19 21.02 -10.71
CA PRO A 112 -8.52 22.29 -10.95
C PRO A 112 -9.19 23.49 -10.27
N GLU A 113 -10.48 23.39 -9.94
CA GLU A 113 -11.23 24.48 -9.29
C GLU A 113 -10.80 24.60 -7.81
N THR A 114 -10.75 23.48 -7.11
CA THR A 114 -10.31 23.41 -5.71
C THR A 114 -8.80 23.29 -5.56
N ARG A 115 -8.07 23.04 -6.65
CA ARG A 115 -6.61 22.74 -6.67
C ARG A 115 -6.28 21.56 -5.77
N THR A 116 -7.09 20.53 -5.83
CA THR A 116 -6.85 19.29 -5.07
C THR A 116 -6.68 18.10 -6.01
N VAL A 117 -6.04 17.08 -5.52
CA VAL A 117 -5.91 15.80 -6.23
C VAL A 117 -6.28 14.66 -5.28
N ARG A 118 -7.13 13.74 -5.74
CA ARG A 118 -7.41 12.48 -5.05
C ARG A 118 -6.63 11.38 -5.73
N VAL A 119 -5.90 10.60 -4.93
CA VAL A 119 -5.03 9.52 -5.42
C VAL A 119 -5.29 8.23 -4.66
N GLN A 120 -5.22 7.11 -5.35
CA GLN A 120 -5.24 5.79 -4.72
C GLN A 120 -3.84 5.38 -4.25
N ALA A 121 -3.78 4.51 -3.25
CA ALA A 121 -2.56 4.17 -2.51
C ALA A 121 -1.47 3.45 -3.34
N GLY A 122 -1.79 2.92 -4.50
CA GLY A 122 -0.82 2.30 -5.40
C GLY A 122 -0.15 3.25 -6.40
N VAL A 123 -0.56 4.52 -6.42
CA VAL A 123 -0.01 5.54 -7.33
C VAL A 123 1.44 5.85 -6.98
N LEU A 124 2.27 6.02 -8.01
CA LEU A 124 3.67 6.44 -7.90
C LEU A 124 3.80 7.96 -8.14
N LEU A 125 4.84 8.57 -7.60
CA LEU A 125 5.06 10.02 -7.72
C LEU A 125 5.12 10.50 -9.17
N GLY A 126 5.80 9.77 -10.06
CA GLY A 126 5.86 10.14 -11.48
C GLY A 126 4.51 10.03 -12.21
N GLU A 127 3.60 9.16 -11.74
CA GLU A 127 2.23 9.09 -12.25
C GLU A 127 1.42 10.32 -11.78
N LEU A 128 1.55 10.67 -10.49
CA LEU A 128 0.94 11.86 -9.91
C LEU A 128 1.41 13.15 -10.61
N ASP A 129 2.72 13.31 -10.78
CA ASP A 129 3.32 14.47 -11.43
C ASP A 129 2.78 14.65 -12.85
N ARG A 130 2.74 13.58 -13.64
CA ARG A 130 2.24 13.63 -15.01
C ARG A 130 0.78 14.10 -15.08
N GLU A 131 -0.08 13.59 -14.19
CA GLU A 131 -1.49 13.96 -14.16
C GLU A 131 -1.69 15.41 -13.70
N THR A 132 -0.97 15.86 -12.67
CA THR A 132 -1.12 17.23 -12.16
C THR A 132 -0.52 18.28 -13.10
N GLN A 133 0.59 17.97 -13.76
CA GLN A 133 1.21 18.87 -14.75
C GLN A 133 0.30 19.18 -15.95
N ALA A 134 -0.59 18.28 -16.33
CA ALA A 134 -1.59 18.53 -17.37
C ALA A 134 -2.49 19.75 -17.07
N PHE A 135 -2.61 20.10 -15.78
CA PHE A 135 -3.37 21.26 -15.29
C PHE A 135 -2.44 22.42 -14.85
N GLY A 136 -1.13 22.31 -15.05
CA GLY A 136 -0.16 23.31 -14.60
C GLY A 136 0.09 23.28 -13.07
N PHE A 137 -0.24 22.19 -12.40
CA PHE A 137 -0.04 22.03 -10.96
C PHE A 137 1.13 21.13 -10.63
N ALA A 138 1.66 21.30 -9.42
CA ALA A 138 2.60 20.40 -8.78
C ALA A 138 2.16 20.11 -7.35
N VAL A 139 2.35 18.88 -6.90
CA VAL A 139 2.14 18.51 -5.50
C VAL A 139 3.48 18.60 -4.79
N PRO A 140 3.56 19.19 -3.57
CA PRO A 140 4.75 19.08 -2.73
C PRO A 140 4.97 17.61 -2.35
N ALA A 141 5.84 16.92 -3.09
CA ALA A 141 6.06 15.49 -2.93
C ALA A 141 7.56 15.15 -3.14
N GLY A 142 7.92 13.87 -2.96
CA GLY A 142 9.29 13.41 -3.11
C GLY A 142 9.82 13.51 -4.55
N PHE A 143 11.12 13.33 -4.72
CA PHE A 143 11.83 13.54 -5.99
C PHE A 143 12.17 12.26 -6.75
N VAL A 144 11.71 11.09 -6.30
CA VAL A 144 11.97 9.80 -6.95
C VAL A 144 10.69 9.27 -7.56
N SER A 145 10.58 9.27 -8.88
CA SER A 145 9.35 9.01 -9.65
C SER A 145 8.68 7.67 -9.36
N HIS A 146 9.43 6.64 -9.00
CA HIS A 146 8.89 5.30 -8.71
C HIS A 146 8.58 5.07 -7.21
N THR A 147 8.72 6.07 -6.35
CA THR A 147 8.26 6.01 -4.96
C THR A 147 6.74 6.07 -4.90
N GLY A 148 6.12 5.27 -4.01
CA GLY A 148 4.67 5.28 -3.81
C GLY A 148 4.20 6.51 -3.06
N VAL A 149 3.13 7.14 -3.55
CA VAL A 149 2.54 8.35 -2.96
C VAL A 149 2.13 8.11 -1.50
N ALA A 150 1.40 7.03 -1.22
CA ALA A 150 0.84 6.78 0.11
C ALA A 150 1.93 6.64 1.19
N GLY A 151 2.89 5.73 0.98
CA GLY A 151 3.95 5.51 1.97
C GLY A 151 4.87 6.72 2.16
N LEU A 152 5.10 7.51 1.10
CA LEU A 152 5.87 8.75 1.20
C LEU A 152 5.10 9.79 2.03
N THR A 153 3.82 9.99 1.73
CA THR A 153 2.98 10.99 2.42
C THR A 153 2.87 10.68 3.91
N LEU A 154 2.50 9.45 4.26
CA LEU A 154 2.37 9.01 5.67
C LEU A 154 3.71 8.98 6.43
N GLY A 155 4.84 9.00 5.75
CA GLY A 155 6.19 9.16 6.32
C GLY A 155 6.69 10.60 6.33
N GLY A 156 5.81 11.59 6.12
CA GLY A 156 6.14 13.03 6.04
C GLY A 156 6.30 13.51 4.60
N GLY A 157 7.16 12.92 3.80
CA GLY A 157 7.38 13.28 2.40
C GLY A 157 8.22 14.53 2.17
N ILE A 158 9.53 14.34 2.07
CA ILE A 158 10.51 15.41 1.78
C ILE A 158 10.65 15.56 0.26
N GLY A 159 10.58 16.80 -0.24
CA GLY A 159 10.76 17.13 -1.65
C GLY A 159 11.38 18.49 -1.88
N PHE A 160 11.62 18.84 -3.16
CA PHE A 160 12.29 20.10 -3.54
C PHE A 160 11.54 21.36 -3.14
N THR A 161 10.24 21.29 -3.00
CA THR A 161 9.36 22.44 -2.72
C THR A 161 9.03 22.61 -1.23
N MET A 162 9.55 21.73 -0.35
CA MET A 162 9.18 21.69 1.07
C MET A 162 9.48 23.00 1.84
N ARG A 163 10.51 23.76 1.44
CA ARG A 163 10.82 25.06 2.09
C ARG A 163 9.72 26.11 1.89
N LYS A 164 8.91 25.96 0.85
CA LYS A 164 7.84 26.91 0.53
C LYS A 164 6.46 26.39 0.93
N PHE A 165 6.24 25.08 0.80
CA PHE A 165 4.91 24.48 0.90
C PHE A 165 4.80 23.44 2.02
N GLY A 166 5.84 23.23 2.80
CA GLY A 166 5.88 22.17 3.83
C GLY A 166 6.15 20.78 3.24
N LEU A 167 6.05 19.77 4.08
CA LEU A 167 6.14 18.37 3.72
C LEU A 167 4.92 17.94 2.89
N THR A 168 4.97 16.77 2.28
CA THR A 168 3.81 16.23 1.56
C THR A 168 2.62 16.08 2.50
N ILE A 169 2.86 15.60 3.72
CA ILE A 169 1.84 15.37 4.74
C ILE A 169 1.16 16.66 5.21
N ASP A 170 1.88 17.79 5.26
CA ASP A 170 1.32 19.11 5.60
C ASP A 170 0.27 19.59 4.59
N ASN A 171 0.22 18.95 3.41
CA ASN A 171 -0.74 19.25 2.35
C ASN A 171 -1.84 18.17 2.21
N LEU A 172 -1.88 17.21 3.14
CA LEU A 172 -2.90 16.18 3.17
C LEU A 172 -4.21 16.74 3.73
N LEU A 173 -5.31 16.59 2.99
CA LEU A 173 -6.62 17.12 3.38
C LEU A 173 -7.52 16.05 4.00
N SER A 174 -7.44 14.83 3.52
CA SER A 174 -8.20 13.69 4.04
C SER A 174 -7.62 12.38 3.54
N VAL A 175 -7.95 11.31 4.26
CA VAL A 175 -7.58 9.94 3.92
C VAL A 175 -8.84 9.07 3.96
N ASP A 176 -9.01 8.20 2.96
CA ASP A 176 -9.92 7.06 3.04
C ASP A 176 -9.08 5.85 3.48
N LEU A 177 -9.40 5.26 4.60
CA LEU A 177 -8.66 4.13 5.16
C LEU A 177 -9.56 2.95 5.48
N ILE A 178 -8.98 1.76 5.51
CA ILE A 178 -9.64 0.55 5.94
C ILE A 178 -9.02 0.13 7.27
N THR A 179 -9.85 0.06 8.31
CA THR A 179 -9.44 -0.31 9.65
C THR A 179 -9.07 -1.80 9.74
N ALA A 180 -8.43 -2.20 10.85
CA ALA A 180 -8.17 -3.61 11.14
C ALA A 180 -9.45 -4.47 11.26
N GLN A 181 -10.63 -3.84 11.47
CA GLN A 181 -11.94 -4.48 11.46
C GLN A 181 -12.50 -4.68 10.04
N GLY A 182 -11.84 -4.09 9.03
CA GLY A 182 -12.30 -4.10 7.63
C GLY A 182 -13.43 -3.12 7.40
N GLU A 183 -13.43 -1.98 8.10
CA GLU A 183 -14.37 -0.88 7.94
C GLU A 183 -13.71 0.24 7.12
N LEU A 184 -14.43 0.75 6.14
CA LEU A 184 -14.00 1.91 5.37
C LEU A 184 -14.38 3.18 6.13
N LEU A 185 -13.39 3.98 6.50
CA LEU A 185 -13.57 5.27 7.16
C LEU A 185 -12.90 6.38 6.33
N LYS A 186 -13.46 7.57 6.44
CA LYS A 186 -12.80 8.79 6.00
C LYS A 186 -12.27 9.53 7.23
N ALA A 187 -11.02 9.97 7.17
CA ALA A 187 -10.40 10.79 8.20
C ALA A 187 -9.95 12.14 7.61
N SER A 188 -10.17 13.20 8.37
CA SER A 188 -9.80 14.58 8.04
C SER A 188 -9.78 15.40 9.33
N GLU A 189 -9.34 16.65 9.27
CA GLU A 189 -9.44 17.58 10.42
C GLU A 189 -10.86 17.72 11.00
N ARG A 190 -11.91 17.39 10.23
CA ARG A 190 -13.32 17.58 10.61
C ARG A 190 -14.10 16.29 10.81
N GLU A 191 -13.56 15.17 10.37
CA GLU A 191 -14.21 13.87 10.43
C GLU A 191 -13.19 12.81 10.87
N ASN A 192 -13.47 12.08 11.95
CA ASN A 192 -12.52 11.16 12.58
C ASN A 192 -11.15 11.83 12.82
N ALA A 193 -11.17 13.03 13.42
CA ALA A 193 -10.00 13.89 13.54
C ALA A 193 -8.87 13.25 14.36
N ASP A 194 -9.18 12.48 15.39
CA ASP A 194 -8.23 11.72 16.18
C ASP A 194 -7.48 10.67 15.34
N LEU A 195 -8.19 10.00 14.44
CA LEU A 195 -7.61 9.07 13.49
C LEU A 195 -6.76 9.79 12.45
N PHE A 196 -7.22 10.95 11.94
CA PHE A 196 -6.46 11.75 10.99
C PHE A 196 -5.12 12.17 11.58
N TRP A 197 -5.12 12.67 12.81
CA TRP A 197 -3.89 13.11 13.49
C TRP A 197 -2.99 11.96 13.96
N ALA A 198 -3.49 10.73 13.97
CA ALA A 198 -2.65 9.55 14.20
C ALA A 198 -1.91 9.10 12.93
N GLU A 199 -2.36 9.53 11.74
CA GLU A 199 -1.76 9.21 10.43
C GLU A 199 -0.77 10.29 9.94
N VAL A 200 -0.84 11.52 10.52
CA VAL A 200 -0.04 12.69 10.11
C VAL A 200 1.00 13.13 11.15
#